data_456c2d70d38bf8721f199dd34ecd9c32
#
_entry.id   456c2d70d38bf8721f199dd34ecd9c32
#
_cell.length_a   1.000
_cell.length_b   1.000
_cell.length_c   1.000
_cell.angle_alpha   90.00
_cell.angle_beta   90.00
_cell.angle_gamma   90.00
#
_symmetry.space_group_name_H-M   'P 1'
#
loop_
_entity.id
_entity.type
_entity.pdbx_description
1 polymer ?
#
loop_
_entity_poly.entity_id
_entity_poly.type
_entity_poly.pdbx_seq_one_letter_code
_entity_poly.pdbx_strand_id
1 'polypeptide(L)'
;ALMNAVSSLLAEWDRDKPEDVTGPIEEYHISDWEGLPDGMMRRYSGMEDFRKAYGFLDLLEECRNPDAVKAAYEWDLFDGYEPDEYLDRFDECYAGTFDEKADWAADFLEGTGQVPDGHMQHYVDYEAYARDAEIGGDIDFFREGGQYHVFWAH
;
A
#
# COMPACT_ATOMS: atom_id res chain seq x y z
N ALA A 1 -18.74 7.73 7.23
CA ALA A 1 -18.23 7.82 8.61
C ALA A 1 -17.21 8.95 8.75
N LEU A 2 -16.13 8.98 7.96
CA LEU A 2 -15.07 10.00 8.06
C LEU A 2 -15.59 11.44 7.84
N MET A 3 -16.40 11.65 6.80
CA MET A 3 -17.01 12.97 6.52
C MET A 3 -17.82 13.48 7.70
N ASN A 4 -18.57 12.59 8.36
CA ASN A 4 -19.34 12.94 9.55
C ASN A 4 -18.41 13.29 10.74
N ALA A 5 -17.29 12.57 10.89
CA ALA A 5 -16.30 12.85 11.94
C ALA A 5 -15.64 14.21 11.75
N VAL A 6 -15.18 14.53 10.53
CA VAL A 6 -14.57 15.84 10.22
C VAL A 6 -15.60 16.97 10.38
N SER A 7 -16.82 16.80 9.90
CA SER A 7 -17.89 17.78 10.06
C SER A 7 -18.24 18.00 11.54
N SER A 8 -18.22 16.93 12.35
CA SER A 8 -18.46 17.01 13.79
C SER A 8 -17.34 17.76 14.51
N LEU A 9 -16.08 17.49 14.16
CA LEU A 9 -14.91 18.20 14.71
C LEU A 9 -14.91 19.69 14.34
N LEU A 10 -15.21 20.02 13.09
CA LEU A 10 -15.31 21.43 12.68
C LEU A 10 -16.44 22.17 13.43
N ALA A 11 -17.57 21.50 13.64
CA ALA A 11 -18.68 22.06 14.41
C ALA A 11 -18.36 22.21 15.91
N GLU A 12 -17.55 21.31 16.48
CA GLU A 12 -17.06 21.38 17.84
C GLU A 12 -16.07 22.53 18.00
N TRP A 13 -15.09 22.66 17.10
CA TRP A 13 -14.14 23.76 17.08
C TRP A 13 -14.82 25.12 16.87
N ASP A 14 -15.83 25.19 15.99
CA ASP A 14 -16.59 26.43 15.78
C ASP A 14 -17.36 26.87 17.02
N ARG A 15 -17.79 25.91 17.86
CA ARG A 15 -18.43 26.18 19.18
C ARG A 15 -17.46 26.70 20.23
N ASP A 16 -16.24 26.13 20.25
CA ASP A 16 -15.23 26.37 21.28
C ASP A 16 -14.17 27.41 20.84
N LYS A 17 -14.37 28.09 19.72
CA LYS A 17 -13.44 29.10 19.19
C LYS A 17 -13.28 30.27 20.14
N PRO A 18 -12.09 30.91 20.17
CA PRO A 18 -11.88 32.13 20.96
C PRO A 18 -12.87 33.25 20.64
N GLU A 19 -13.20 34.08 21.61
CA GLU A 19 -14.18 35.18 21.47
C GLU A 19 -13.78 36.25 20.43
N ASP A 20 -12.49 36.33 20.08
CA ASP A 20 -11.93 37.24 19.09
C ASP A 20 -12.07 36.72 17.64
N VAL A 21 -12.47 35.44 17.46
CA VAL A 21 -12.73 34.83 16.17
C VAL A 21 -14.20 34.92 15.83
N THR A 22 -14.54 35.77 14.87
CA THR A 22 -15.91 35.98 14.37
C THR A 22 -16.13 35.24 13.05
N GLY A 23 -17.25 34.52 12.94
CA GLY A 23 -17.63 33.75 11.76
C GLY A 23 -17.36 32.25 11.90
N PRO A 24 -17.90 31.42 11.02
CA PRO A 24 -17.66 29.98 11.01
C PRO A 24 -16.20 29.67 10.63
N ILE A 25 -15.71 28.49 11.02
CA ILE A 25 -14.41 27.99 10.57
C ILE A 25 -14.57 27.54 9.12
N GLU A 26 -14.01 28.31 8.19
CA GLU A 26 -14.09 28.08 6.75
C GLU A 26 -12.84 27.38 6.20
N GLU A 27 -11.71 27.50 6.91
CA GLU A 27 -10.44 26.93 6.49
C GLU A 27 -9.78 26.16 7.61
N TYR A 28 -9.16 25.05 7.26
CA TYR A 28 -8.30 24.27 8.14
C TYR A 28 -6.98 23.94 7.41
N HIS A 29 -5.94 23.71 8.19
CA HIS A 29 -4.70 23.15 7.66
C HIS A 29 -4.23 22.02 8.58
N ILE A 30 -3.56 21.05 7.95
CA ILE A 30 -2.97 19.92 8.65
C ILE A 30 -1.55 20.30 9.01
N SER A 31 -1.21 20.24 10.30
CA SER A 31 0.12 20.59 10.79
C SER A 31 1.04 19.38 10.90
N ASP A 32 0.48 18.19 11.10
CA ASP A 32 1.25 16.97 11.25
C ASP A 32 0.41 15.73 10.90
N TRP A 33 1.07 14.65 10.48
CA TRP A 33 0.47 13.33 10.22
C TRP A 33 1.53 12.24 10.38
N GLU A 34 1.15 11.12 10.95
CA GLU A 34 2.01 9.96 11.16
C GLU A 34 1.43 8.71 10.49
N GLY A 35 2.31 7.77 10.11
CA GLY A 35 1.91 6.47 9.58
C GLY A 35 1.45 6.45 8.12
N LEU A 36 1.45 7.59 7.44
CA LEU A 36 1.09 7.71 6.03
C LEU A 36 2.34 7.83 5.16
N PRO A 37 2.31 7.33 3.91
CA PRO A 37 3.38 7.54 2.94
C PRO A 37 3.60 9.02 2.63
N ASP A 38 4.84 9.34 2.25
CA ASP A 38 5.20 10.69 1.83
C ASP A 38 4.34 11.15 0.64
N GLY A 39 3.83 12.35 0.74
CA GLY A 39 3.02 12.97 -0.33
C GLY A 39 1.54 12.60 -0.34
N MET A 40 1.07 11.61 0.42
CA MET A 40 -0.35 11.27 0.52
C MET A 40 -1.17 12.41 1.13
N MET A 41 -0.61 13.08 2.14
CA MET A 41 -1.21 14.23 2.79
C MET A 41 -0.36 15.48 2.61
N ARG A 42 -1.01 16.63 2.53
CA ARG A 42 -0.40 17.96 2.44
C ARG A 42 -1.09 18.91 3.39
N ARG A 43 -0.45 20.04 3.68
CA ARG A 43 -0.98 21.06 4.58
C ARG A 43 -2.42 21.51 4.23
N TYR A 44 -2.77 21.50 2.95
CA TYR A 44 -4.09 21.90 2.44
C TYR A 44 -4.77 20.75 1.69
N SER A 45 -4.64 19.53 2.20
CA SER A 45 -5.34 18.37 1.63
C SER A 45 -6.85 18.52 1.74
N GLY A 46 -7.55 18.14 0.68
CA GLY A 46 -9.01 18.16 0.61
C GLY A 46 -9.64 16.88 1.19
N MET A 47 -10.96 16.83 1.15
CA MET A 47 -11.73 15.67 1.66
C MET A 47 -11.40 14.37 0.92
N GLU A 48 -11.05 14.45 -0.37
CA GLU A 48 -10.66 13.29 -1.15
C GLU A 48 -9.32 12.70 -0.65
N ASP A 49 -8.36 13.55 -0.32
CA ASP A 49 -7.08 13.11 0.25
C ASP A 49 -7.29 12.41 1.60
N PHE A 50 -8.21 12.93 2.43
CA PHE A 50 -8.58 12.30 3.70
C PHE A 50 -9.24 10.94 3.50
N ARG A 51 -10.12 10.79 2.51
CA ARG A 51 -10.73 9.49 2.19
C ARG A 51 -9.67 8.45 1.81
N LYS A 52 -8.73 8.83 0.94
CA LYS A 52 -7.62 7.97 0.52
C LYS A 52 -6.71 7.61 1.68
N ALA A 53 -6.34 8.58 2.50
CA ALA A 53 -5.53 8.36 3.70
C ALA A 53 -6.23 7.41 4.68
N TYR A 54 -7.53 7.56 4.88
CA TYR A 54 -8.30 6.69 5.76
C TYR A 54 -8.39 5.26 5.21
N GLY A 55 -8.67 5.09 3.90
CA GLY A 55 -8.67 3.79 3.25
C GLY A 55 -7.31 3.10 3.32
N PHE A 56 -6.22 3.86 3.22
CA PHE A 56 -4.87 3.35 3.41
C PHE A 56 -4.61 2.89 4.86
N LEU A 57 -5.07 3.65 5.85
CA LEU A 57 -4.94 3.27 7.27
C LEU A 57 -5.78 2.04 7.60
N ASP A 58 -7.00 1.94 7.07
CA ASP A 58 -7.83 0.73 7.19
C ASP A 58 -7.12 -0.48 6.60
N LEU A 59 -6.51 -0.32 5.41
CA LEU A 59 -5.73 -1.38 4.79
C LEU A 59 -4.51 -1.78 5.65
N LEU A 60 -3.83 -0.82 6.28
CA LEU A 60 -2.72 -1.11 7.20
C LEU A 60 -3.16 -1.90 8.44
N GLU A 61 -4.37 -1.63 8.96
CA GLU A 61 -4.94 -2.37 10.10
C GLU A 61 -5.34 -3.81 9.72
N GLU A 62 -5.89 -4.01 8.52
CA GLU A 62 -6.29 -5.33 8.00
C GLU A 62 -5.07 -6.16 7.55
N CYS A 63 -4.05 -5.53 6.99
CA CYS A 63 -2.86 -6.21 6.47
C CYS A 63 -1.84 -6.51 7.57
N ARG A 64 -1.32 -7.74 7.56
CA ARG A 64 -0.27 -8.18 8.49
C ARG A 64 1.14 -7.69 8.12
N ASN A 65 1.29 -7.05 6.97
CA ASN A 65 2.59 -6.57 6.47
C ASN A 65 2.50 -5.10 6.04
N PRO A 66 2.74 -4.15 6.94
CA PRO A 66 2.70 -2.72 6.65
C PRO A 66 3.70 -2.29 5.56
N ASP A 67 4.86 -2.93 5.47
CA ASP A 67 5.87 -2.60 4.47
C ASP A 67 5.41 -2.99 3.07
N ALA A 68 4.68 -4.11 2.93
CA ALA A 68 4.06 -4.50 1.67
C ALA A 68 2.98 -3.50 1.21
N VAL A 69 2.17 -2.98 2.14
CA VAL A 69 1.15 -1.96 1.83
C VAL A 69 1.79 -0.65 1.39
N LYS A 70 2.89 -0.23 2.02
CA LYS A 70 3.66 0.94 1.59
C LYS A 70 4.27 0.75 0.21
N ALA A 71 4.87 -0.41 -0.06
CA ALA A 71 5.40 -0.76 -1.38
C ALA A 71 4.30 -0.72 -2.45
N ALA A 72 3.12 -1.25 -2.17
CA ALA A 72 1.96 -1.21 -3.07
C ALA A 72 1.51 0.22 -3.37
N TYR A 73 1.52 1.09 -2.36
CA TYR A 73 1.20 2.50 -2.55
C TYR A 73 2.24 3.22 -3.42
N GLU A 74 3.53 3.00 -3.19
CA GLU A 74 4.63 3.57 -3.99
C GLU A 74 4.61 3.08 -5.44
N TRP A 75 4.05 1.91 -5.68
CA TRP A 75 3.84 1.34 -7.01
C TRP A 75 2.56 1.83 -7.70
N ASP A 76 1.85 2.78 -7.11
CA ASP A 76 0.57 3.30 -7.61
C ASP A 76 -0.50 2.20 -7.80
N LEU A 77 -0.42 1.09 -7.04
CA LEU A 77 -1.35 -0.04 -7.14
C LEU A 77 -2.81 0.39 -6.95
N PHE A 78 -3.03 1.40 -6.14
CA PHE A 78 -4.35 1.91 -5.76
C PHE A 78 -4.84 3.06 -6.65
N ASP A 79 -4.05 3.46 -7.65
CA ASP A 79 -4.46 4.55 -8.54
C ASP A 79 -5.71 4.15 -9.35
N GLY A 80 -6.70 5.03 -9.32
CA GLY A 80 -7.99 4.79 -9.98
C GLY A 80 -8.99 3.92 -9.21
N TYR A 81 -8.62 3.45 -8.00
CA TYR A 81 -9.51 2.68 -7.13
C TYR A 81 -10.06 3.53 -5.98
N GLU A 82 -11.28 3.20 -5.55
CA GLU A 82 -11.86 3.81 -4.35
C GLU A 82 -11.26 3.17 -3.08
N PRO A 83 -11.22 3.89 -1.95
CA PRO A 83 -10.60 3.40 -0.72
C PRO A 83 -11.17 2.08 -0.18
N ASP A 84 -12.44 1.79 -0.42
CA ASP A 84 -13.10 0.54 -0.03
C ASP A 84 -12.73 -0.65 -0.93
N GLU A 85 -12.06 -0.41 -2.05
CA GLU A 85 -11.55 -1.44 -2.97
C GLU A 85 -10.05 -1.79 -2.70
N TYR A 86 -9.36 -1.03 -1.83
CA TYR A 86 -7.90 -1.18 -1.64
C TYR A 86 -7.49 -2.56 -1.13
N LEU A 87 -8.26 -3.14 -0.21
CA LEU A 87 -7.97 -4.47 0.33
C LEU A 87 -8.10 -5.55 -0.75
N ASP A 88 -9.19 -5.56 -1.49
CA ASP A 88 -9.43 -6.51 -2.56
C ASP A 88 -8.34 -6.38 -3.64
N ARG A 89 -8.00 -5.15 -4.00
CA ARG A 89 -6.94 -4.87 -4.97
C ARG A 89 -5.56 -5.34 -4.51
N PHE A 90 -5.23 -5.12 -3.24
CA PHE A 90 -3.99 -5.61 -2.65
C PHE A 90 -3.93 -7.14 -2.68
N ASP A 91 -4.98 -7.81 -2.23
CA ASP A 91 -5.06 -9.28 -2.17
C ASP A 91 -4.98 -9.94 -3.55
N GLU A 92 -5.52 -9.29 -4.59
CA GLU A 92 -5.42 -9.78 -5.97
C GLU A 92 -4.00 -9.77 -6.51
N CYS A 93 -3.20 -8.78 -6.14
CA CYS A 93 -1.88 -8.57 -6.73
C CYS A 93 -0.73 -9.06 -5.84
N TYR A 94 -0.91 -9.10 -4.53
CA TYR A 94 0.17 -9.42 -3.61
C TYR A 94 0.55 -10.90 -3.64
N ALA A 95 1.80 -11.18 -4.01
CA ALA A 95 2.34 -12.55 -4.14
C ALA A 95 3.19 -12.99 -2.94
N GLY A 96 3.52 -12.07 -2.01
CA GLY A 96 4.27 -12.41 -0.79
C GLY A 96 5.49 -11.56 -0.55
N THR A 97 6.20 -11.87 0.54
CA THR A 97 7.43 -11.23 0.97
C THR A 97 8.57 -12.25 1.02
N PHE A 98 9.73 -11.89 0.47
CA PHE A 98 10.90 -12.75 0.35
C PHE A 98 12.18 -12.00 0.67
N ASP A 99 13.20 -12.70 1.16
CA ASP A 99 14.50 -12.09 1.44
C ASP A 99 15.28 -11.81 0.14
N GLU A 100 15.19 -12.75 -0.81
CA GLU A 100 15.82 -12.64 -2.13
C GLU A 100 14.79 -12.91 -3.25
N LYS A 101 15.02 -12.35 -4.43
CA LYS A 101 14.17 -12.61 -5.62
C LYS A 101 14.14 -14.08 -6.00
N ALA A 102 15.26 -14.79 -5.81
CA ALA A 102 15.37 -16.21 -6.06
C ALA A 102 14.47 -17.06 -5.16
N ASP A 103 14.23 -16.62 -3.92
CA ASP A 103 13.34 -17.31 -2.97
C ASP A 103 11.90 -17.31 -3.47
N TRP A 104 11.44 -16.19 -4.03
CA TRP A 104 10.13 -16.14 -4.70
C TRP A 104 10.06 -17.12 -5.86
N ALA A 105 11.09 -17.18 -6.72
CA ALA A 105 11.10 -18.07 -7.88
C ALA A 105 11.07 -19.54 -7.44
N ALA A 106 11.80 -19.88 -6.37
CA ALA A 106 11.80 -21.23 -5.82
C ALA A 106 10.39 -21.59 -5.28
N ASP A 107 9.80 -20.74 -4.46
CA ASP A 107 8.45 -20.94 -3.91
C ASP A 107 7.41 -21.10 -5.02
N PHE A 108 7.43 -20.23 -6.02
CA PHE A 108 6.51 -20.27 -7.14
C PHE A 108 6.66 -21.53 -7.99
N LEU A 109 7.88 -21.89 -8.39
CA LEU A 109 8.13 -23.04 -9.25
C LEU A 109 7.87 -24.36 -8.51
N GLU A 110 8.21 -24.44 -7.24
CA GLU A 110 7.90 -25.61 -6.40
C GLU A 110 6.40 -25.74 -6.19
N GLY A 111 5.72 -24.64 -5.85
CA GLY A 111 4.28 -24.61 -5.61
C GLY A 111 3.45 -24.95 -6.86
N THR A 112 3.95 -24.63 -8.04
CA THR A 112 3.29 -24.94 -9.32
C THR A 112 3.74 -26.27 -9.94
N GLY A 113 4.67 -27.00 -9.29
CA GLY A 113 5.17 -28.30 -9.75
C GLY A 113 6.03 -28.23 -11.03
N GLN A 114 6.66 -27.07 -11.29
CA GLN A 114 7.50 -26.85 -12.45
C GLN A 114 8.97 -27.22 -12.24
N VAL A 115 9.34 -27.55 -11.00
CA VAL A 115 10.71 -28.02 -10.70
C VAL A 115 10.87 -29.47 -11.12
N PRO A 116 11.93 -29.79 -11.90
CA PRO A 116 12.19 -31.18 -12.29
C PRO A 116 12.49 -32.09 -11.12
N ASP A 117 12.07 -33.33 -11.20
CA ASP A 117 12.39 -34.34 -10.20
C ASP A 117 13.87 -34.81 -10.27
N GLY A 118 14.36 -35.34 -9.14
CA GLY A 118 15.69 -35.91 -9.05
C GLY A 118 16.80 -34.88 -9.02
N HIS A 119 17.98 -35.27 -9.55
CA HIS A 119 19.15 -34.40 -9.48
C HIS A 119 19.06 -33.14 -10.35
N MET A 120 18.15 -33.09 -11.33
CA MET A 120 17.95 -31.93 -12.19
C MET A 120 17.39 -30.71 -11.44
N GLN A 121 16.73 -30.89 -10.29
CA GLN A 121 16.29 -29.78 -9.45
C GLN A 121 17.44 -28.86 -9.01
N HIS A 122 18.67 -29.38 -8.88
CA HIS A 122 19.84 -28.61 -8.47
C HIS A 122 20.41 -27.71 -9.61
N TYR A 123 19.91 -27.84 -10.82
CA TYR A 123 20.31 -27.04 -11.98
C TYR A 123 19.31 -25.94 -12.33
N VAL A 124 18.23 -25.79 -11.54
CA VAL A 124 17.27 -24.70 -11.73
C VAL A 124 17.90 -23.39 -11.26
N ASP A 125 18.02 -22.44 -12.17
CA ASP A 125 18.52 -21.10 -11.89
C ASP A 125 17.35 -20.18 -11.49
N TYR A 126 17.00 -20.16 -10.22
CA TYR A 126 15.90 -19.38 -9.69
C TYR A 126 16.12 -17.88 -9.81
N GLU A 127 17.38 -17.41 -9.71
CA GLU A 127 17.72 -16.00 -9.88
C GLU A 127 17.48 -15.54 -11.34
N ALA A 128 17.89 -16.35 -12.30
CA ALA A 128 17.62 -16.09 -13.72
C ALA A 128 16.11 -16.08 -14.00
N TYR A 129 15.35 -17.02 -13.41
CA TYR A 129 13.90 -17.08 -13.58
C TYR A 129 13.20 -15.83 -13.01
N ALA A 130 13.55 -15.42 -11.78
CA ALA A 130 12.98 -14.22 -11.18
C ALA A 130 13.25 -12.95 -12.00
N ARG A 131 14.50 -12.81 -12.47
CA ARG A 131 14.89 -11.70 -13.35
C ARG A 131 14.10 -11.69 -14.66
N ASP A 132 13.94 -12.85 -15.30
CA ASP A 132 13.25 -12.94 -16.58
C ASP A 132 11.74 -12.68 -16.41
N ALA A 133 11.13 -13.10 -15.29
CA ALA A 133 9.74 -12.79 -14.95
C ALA A 133 9.53 -11.29 -14.72
N GLU A 134 10.45 -10.63 -14.03
CA GLU A 134 10.43 -9.16 -13.81
C GLU A 134 10.59 -8.40 -15.14
N ILE A 135 11.57 -8.79 -15.97
CA ILE A 135 11.80 -8.18 -17.29
C ILE A 135 10.61 -8.43 -18.23
N GLY A 136 9.99 -9.59 -18.14
CA GLY A 136 8.80 -9.97 -18.92
C GLY A 136 7.56 -9.16 -18.53
N GLY A 137 7.58 -8.53 -17.35
CA GLY A 137 6.46 -7.75 -16.83
C GLY A 137 5.34 -8.62 -16.26
N ASP A 138 5.64 -9.84 -15.85
CA ASP A 138 4.68 -10.73 -15.21
C ASP A 138 4.53 -10.40 -13.71
N ILE A 139 5.62 -9.92 -13.11
CA ILE A 139 5.69 -9.52 -11.71
C ILE A 139 6.62 -8.34 -11.49
N ASP A 140 6.44 -7.67 -10.35
CA ASP A 140 7.29 -6.58 -9.87
C ASP A 140 7.79 -6.87 -8.45
N PHE A 141 9.05 -6.49 -8.19
CA PHE A 141 9.71 -6.62 -6.89
C PHE A 141 10.00 -5.24 -6.30
N PHE A 142 9.47 -4.99 -5.11
CA PHE A 142 9.71 -3.76 -4.37
C PHE A 142 10.46 -4.06 -3.08
N ARG A 143 11.52 -3.31 -2.81
CA ARG A 143 12.32 -3.48 -1.60
C ARG A 143 11.91 -2.46 -0.55
N GLU A 144 11.28 -2.94 0.51
CA GLU A 144 10.90 -2.16 1.68
C GLU A 144 11.18 -2.96 2.94
N GLY A 145 11.60 -2.30 4.04
CA GLY A 145 11.91 -2.97 5.30
C GLY A 145 13.03 -4.03 5.22
N GLY A 146 13.87 -3.98 4.18
CA GLY A 146 14.97 -4.94 3.96
C GLY A 146 14.57 -6.22 3.22
N GLN A 147 13.30 -6.40 2.88
CA GLN A 147 12.76 -7.55 2.15
C GLN A 147 12.17 -7.13 0.81
N TYR A 148 11.97 -8.09 -0.09
CA TYR A 148 11.26 -7.90 -1.35
C TYR A 148 9.78 -8.21 -1.18
N HIS A 149 8.92 -7.25 -1.50
CA HIS A 149 7.49 -7.42 -1.62
C HIS A 149 7.16 -7.63 -3.09
N VAL A 150 6.44 -8.70 -3.39
CA VAL A 150 6.23 -9.18 -4.75
C VAL A 150 4.77 -9.00 -5.14
N PHE A 151 4.54 -8.43 -6.31
CA PHE A 151 3.21 -8.18 -6.85
C PHE A 151 3.10 -8.70 -8.27
N TRP A 152 1.97 -9.37 -8.57
CA TRP A 152 1.62 -9.73 -9.94
C TRP A 152 1.31 -8.47 -10.76
N ALA A 153 1.78 -8.42 -11.99
CA ALA A 153 1.41 -7.35 -12.91
C ALA A 153 -0.11 -7.33 -13.15
N HIS A 154 -0.63 -6.15 -13.25
CA HIS A 154 -2.07 -5.91 -13.36
C HIS A 154 -2.43 -5.19 -14.66
#